data_6c58bb3416806e3186e19b1bdc656585
#
_entry.id   6c58bb3416806e3186e19b1bdc656585
#
_cell.length_a   1.000
_cell.length_b   1.000
_cell.length_c   1.000
_cell.angle_alpha   90.00
_cell.angle_beta   90.00
_cell.angle_gamma   90.00
#
_symmetry.space_group_name_H-M   'P 1'
#
loop_
_entity.id
_entity.type
_entity.pdbx_description
1 polymer ?
#
loop_
_entity_poly.entity_id
_entity_poly.type
_entity_poly.pdbx_seq_one_letter_code
_entity_poly.pdbx_strand_id
1 'polypeptide(L)'
;MILFVAPNFWPALAQEKPTPQTQVVLLGTGTPLPDPERSGPCTAIVVNSTPYLVDLGTGVVRRAAAARNKGVTALEPTDLKIGFLTHLHSDHTLGVADVLLTPWVMGRKEPFELYGPPGTRALAERILTAYEVDIKNRTNGPEHSNRNGYKVDAHDIKPGLVYKDRNVAVKAFAVPHGDLQAYGYRFETPDRTIVISGDTKPSEAIVENCHGCDVLVHEVYTQASFNLVSSEWKQYRLAYHTSSKELGEIATKAKPGLLILTHRANPGCDQARTEDCREAGSEEQLLKEMHEAYKGKVVAGHDLDIY
;
A
#
# COMPACT_ATOMS: atom_id res chain seq x y z
N MET A 1 -17.87 71.02 13.21
CA MET A 1 -17.13 69.92 13.86
C MET A 1 -17.56 68.65 13.17
N ILE A 2 -16.76 68.23 12.15
CA ILE A 2 -17.07 67.06 11.34
C ILE A 2 -16.31 65.86 11.94
N LEU A 3 -17.04 64.88 12.49
CA LEU A 3 -16.47 63.64 13.01
C LEU A 3 -16.12 62.71 11.81
N PHE A 4 -14.84 62.45 11.61
CA PHE A 4 -14.39 61.35 10.73
C PHE A 4 -14.50 60.04 11.50
N VAL A 5 -15.36 59.13 11.06
CA VAL A 5 -15.41 57.73 11.50
C VAL A 5 -14.47 56.95 10.58
N ALA A 6 -13.35 56.47 11.16
CA ALA A 6 -12.44 55.56 10.44
C ALA A 6 -13.04 54.16 10.32
N PRO A 7 -12.95 53.49 9.16
CA PRO A 7 -13.43 52.12 9.04
C PRO A 7 -12.47 51.17 9.76
N ASN A 8 -13.01 50.38 10.71
CA ASN A 8 -12.30 49.26 11.33
C ASN A 8 -12.12 48.16 10.30
N PHE A 9 -10.91 48.00 9.78
CA PHE A 9 -10.52 46.79 9.02
C PHE A 9 -10.24 45.67 10.05
N TRP A 10 -11.20 44.74 10.17
CA TRP A 10 -10.96 43.49 10.84
C TRP A 10 -10.20 42.57 9.85
N PRO A 11 -9.01 42.03 10.23
CA PRO A 11 -8.34 41.08 9.36
C PRO A 11 -9.24 39.81 9.25
N ALA A 12 -9.59 39.41 8.01
CA ALA A 12 -10.22 38.14 7.77
C ALA A 12 -9.28 37.05 8.26
N LEU A 13 -9.70 36.30 9.28
CA LEU A 13 -9.04 35.07 9.71
C LEU A 13 -8.98 34.15 8.52
N ALA A 14 -7.79 33.82 8.06
CA ALA A 14 -7.61 32.79 7.05
C ALA A 14 -8.23 31.49 7.62
N GLN A 15 -9.30 31.01 6.98
CA GLN A 15 -9.88 29.73 7.31
C GLN A 15 -8.81 28.66 7.03
N GLU A 16 -8.25 28.07 8.08
CA GLU A 16 -7.39 26.89 7.94
C GLU A 16 -8.18 25.84 7.16
N LYS A 17 -7.58 25.34 6.07
CA LYS A 17 -8.20 24.21 5.34
C LYS A 17 -8.35 23.06 6.34
N PRO A 18 -9.52 22.44 6.43
CA PRO A 18 -9.70 21.30 7.33
C PRO A 18 -8.65 20.23 7.00
N THR A 19 -8.00 19.73 8.04
CA THR A 19 -7.03 18.63 7.91
C THR A 19 -7.73 17.46 7.20
N PRO A 20 -7.14 16.86 6.16
CA PRO A 20 -7.75 15.74 5.49
C PRO A 20 -8.09 14.64 6.50
N GLN A 21 -9.32 14.14 6.46
CA GLN A 21 -9.74 13.02 7.34
C GLN A 21 -9.07 11.71 6.93
N THR A 22 -8.67 11.62 5.66
CA THR A 22 -8.03 10.45 5.08
C THR A 22 -6.62 10.79 4.58
N GLN A 23 -5.65 9.94 4.95
CA GLN A 23 -4.27 10.00 4.47
C GLN A 23 -3.90 8.68 3.81
N VAL A 24 -3.12 8.75 2.74
CA VAL A 24 -2.44 7.60 2.13
C VAL A 24 -0.97 7.66 2.52
N VAL A 25 -0.48 6.65 3.24
CA VAL A 25 0.90 6.59 3.73
C VAL A 25 1.59 5.37 3.13
N LEU A 26 2.68 5.59 2.39
CA LEU A 26 3.46 4.49 1.84
C LEU A 26 4.43 3.99 2.92
N LEU A 27 4.14 2.85 3.54
CA LEU A 27 5.03 2.25 4.54
C LEU A 27 6.17 1.48 3.89
N GLY A 28 5.96 0.96 2.68
CA GLY A 28 6.98 0.28 1.92
C GLY A 28 6.64 0.28 0.44
N THR A 29 7.63 0.58 -0.39
CA THR A 29 7.54 0.71 -1.85
C THR A 29 8.46 -0.27 -2.57
N GLY A 30 9.09 -1.18 -1.82
CA GLY A 30 10.03 -2.17 -2.32
C GLY A 30 9.39 -3.26 -3.18
N THR A 31 10.22 -4.19 -3.62
CA THR A 31 9.91 -5.31 -4.49
C THR A 31 10.47 -6.60 -3.85
N PRO A 32 10.39 -7.80 -4.46
CA PRO A 32 11.03 -8.99 -3.92
C PRO A 32 12.55 -8.86 -3.69
N LEU A 33 13.19 -7.89 -4.32
CA LEU A 33 14.63 -7.69 -4.15
C LEU A 33 14.93 -6.82 -2.93
N PRO A 34 15.95 -7.18 -2.14
CA PRO A 34 16.31 -6.43 -0.94
C PRO A 34 16.96 -5.09 -1.34
N ASP A 35 16.23 -4.01 -1.12
CA ASP A 35 16.73 -2.64 -1.21
C ASP A 35 16.77 -2.08 0.23
N PRO A 36 17.93 -1.68 0.77
CA PRO A 36 18.02 -1.14 2.13
C PRO A 36 17.16 0.11 2.37
N GLU A 37 16.92 0.89 1.33
CA GLU A 37 16.16 2.14 1.41
C GLU A 37 14.64 1.95 1.26
N ARG A 38 14.20 0.73 0.86
CA ARG A 38 12.80 0.41 0.61
C ARG A 38 12.38 -0.84 1.35
N SER A 39 11.39 -0.70 2.18
CA SER A 39 10.72 -1.84 2.82
C SER A 39 9.78 -2.54 1.84
N GLY A 40 9.43 -3.79 2.14
CA GLY A 40 8.48 -4.55 1.33
C GLY A 40 7.13 -3.83 1.19
N PRO A 41 6.34 -4.15 0.16
CA PRO A 41 5.12 -3.42 -0.18
C PRO A 41 4.15 -3.30 0.99
N CYS A 42 3.78 -2.07 1.33
CA CYS A 42 2.71 -1.78 2.28
C CYS A 42 2.21 -0.35 2.12
N THR A 43 0.92 -0.19 1.89
CA THR A 43 0.24 1.10 1.88
C THR A 43 -0.74 1.17 3.05
N ALA A 44 -0.64 2.19 3.90
CA ALA A 44 -1.61 2.44 4.95
C ALA A 44 -2.60 3.52 4.50
N ILE A 45 -3.89 3.23 4.62
CA ILE A 45 -4.98 4.19 4.52
C ILE A 45 -5.37 4.55 5.95
N VAL A 46 -5.16 5.80 6.35
CA VAL A 46 -5.49 6.28 7.69
C VAL A 46 -6.73 7.15 7.60
N VAL A 47 -7.79 6.76 8.30
CA VAL A 47 -9.07 7.49 8.33
C VAL A 47 -9.49 7.74 9.77
N ASN A 48 -9.67 9.00 10.15
CA ASN A 48 -10.09 9.35 11.52
C ASN A 48 -9.27 8.63 12.60
N SER A 49 -7.95 8.57 12.46
CA SER A 49 -7.02 7.88 13.37
C SER A 49 -7.12 6.34 13.38
N THR A 50 -7.76 5.72 12.40
CA THR A 50 -7.80 4.27 12.22
C THR A 50 -6.96 3.89 11.00
N PRO A 51 -5.89 3.06 11.14
CA PRO A 51 -5.08 2.60 10.03
C PRO A 51 -5.64 1.30 9.43
N TYR A 52 -5.67 1.24 8.11
CA TYR A 52 -5.99 0.06 7.29
C TYR A 52 -4.79 -0.23 6.42
N LEU A 53 -4.17 -1.40 6.57
CA LEU A 53 -2.96 -1.76 5.84
C LEU A 53 -3.31 -2.55 4.58
N VAL A 54 -2.69 -2.22 3.46
CA VAL A 54 -2.75 -3.01 2.23
C VAL A 54 -1.37 -3.54 1.93
N ASP A 55 -1.26 -4.85 1.90
CA ASP A 55 -0.05 -5.66 1.91
C ASP A 55 0.80 -5.50 3.18
N LEU A 56 1.49 -6.56 3.52
CA LEU A 56 2.27 -6.68 4.73
C LEU A 56 3.67 -7.18 4.37
N GLY A 57 4.41 -6.36 3.62
CA GLY A 57 5.78 -6.65 3.24
C GLY A 57 6.76 -6.54 4.41
N THR A 58 8.00 -6.93 4.15
CA THR A 58 9.07 -6.91 5.16
C THR A 58 9.29 -5.50 5.72
N GLY A 59 9.33 -5.38 7.05
CA GLY A 59 9.62 -4.12 7.74
C GLY A 59 8.39 -3.25 8.04
N VAL A 60 7.18 -3.70 7.74
CA VAL A 60 5.93 -2.95 7.90
C VAL A 60 5.75 -2.32 9.28
N VAL A 61 6.01 -3.06 10.38
CA VAL A 61 5.86 -2.54 11.75
C VAL A 61 6.89 -1.44 12.06
N ARG A 62 8.14 -1.61 11.62
CA ARG A 62 9.18 -0.59 11.76
C ARG A 62 8.86 0.68 10.98
N ARG A 63 8.29 0.54 9.79
CA ARG A 63 7.87 1.68 8.97
C ARG A 63 6.63 2.37 9.53
N ALA A 64 5.68 1.63 10.09
CA ALA A 64 4.56 2.21 10.83
C ALA A 64 5.05 3.06 12.01
N ALA A 65 5.98 2.52 12.83
CA ALA A 65 6.61 3.27 13.91
C ALA A 65 7.36 4.52 13.41
N ALA A 66 8.05 4.44 12.27
CA ALA A 66 8.73 5.57 11.66
C ALA A 66 7.75 6.65 11.17
N ALA A 67 6.64 6.25 10.52
CA ALA A 67 5.58 7.17 10.11
C ALA A 67 4.89 7.82 11.30
N ARG A 68 4.65 7.06 12.37
CA ARG A 68 4.16 7.60 13.66
C ARG A 68 5.09 8.69 14.20
N ASN A 69 6.39 8.47 14.17
CA ASN A 69 7.39 9.46 14.61
C ASN A 69 7.45 10.70 13.71
N LYS A 70 7.01 10.59 12.46
CA LYS A 70 6.83 11.72 11.52
C LYS A 70 5.48 12.44 11.67
N GLY A 71 4.65 12.05 12.65
CA GLY A 71 3.40 12.75 12.98
C GLY A 71 2.12 11.99 12.60
N VAL A 72 2.19 10.83 11.94
CA VAL A 72 1.02 10.00 11.67
C VAL A 72 0.73 9.12 12.88
N THR A 73 0.23 9.73 13.96
CA THR A 73 0.07 9.08 15.27
C THR A 73 -0.81 7.83 15.25
N ALA A 74 -1.73 7.74 14.30
CA ALA A 74 -2.57 6.56 14.07
C ALA A 74 -1.77 5.28 13.75
N LEU A 75 -0.52 5.44 13.27
CA LEU A 75 0.36 4.31 12.95
C LEU A 75 1.20 3.85 14.16
N GLU A 76 0.71 4.09 15.38
CA GLU A 76 1.25 3.42 16.57
C GLU A 76 1.15 1.90 16.38
N PRO A 77 2.24 1.12 16.52
CA PRO A 77 2.22 -0.31 16.25
C PRO A 77 1.11 -1.08 16.98
N THR A 78 0.76 -0.70 18.21
CA THR A 78 -0.33 -1.35 18.97
C THR A 78 -1.72 -1.09 18.40
N ASP A 79 -1.87 -0.09 17.52
CA ASP A 79 -3.13 0.25 16.86
C ASP A 79 -3.29 -0.37 15.47
N LEU A 80 -2.27 -1.10 14.99
CA LEU A 80 -2.35 -1.87 13.75
C LEU A 80 -3.24 -3.10 13.99
N LYS A 81 -4.46 -3.09 13.43
CA LYS A 81 -5.48 -4.13 13.72
C LYS A 81 -6.11 -4.73 12.48
N ILE A 82 -5.97 -4.12 11.30
CA ILE A 82 -6.68 -4.49 10.08
C ILE A 82 -5.72 -4.47 8.90
N GLY A 83 -5.68 -5.56 8.14
CA GLY A 83 -4.86 -5.69 6.95
C GLY A 83 -5.57 -6.41 5.81
N PHE A 84 -5.19 -6.06 4.58
CA PHE A 84 -5.69 -6.61 3.33
C PHE A 84 -4.51 -7.06 2.48
N LEU A 85 -4.48 -8.31 2.07
CA LEU A 85 -3.46 -8.84 1.16
C LEU A 85 -3.98 -8.79 -0.28
N THR A 86 -3.21 -8.21 -1.18
CA THR A 86 -3.54 -8.19 -2.61
C THR A 86 -3.38 -9.58 -3.22
N HIS A 87 -2.30 -10.26 -2.89
CA HIS A 87 -1.98 -11.62 -3.31
C HIS A 87 -0.96 -12.26 -2.35
N LEU A 88 -0.59 -13.52 -2.59
CA LEU A 88 0.23 -14.28 -1.63
C LEU A 88 1.70 -14.45 -2.05
N HIS A 89 2.27 -13.55 -2.84
CA HIS A 89 3.73 -13.51 -3.01
C HIS A 89 4.41 -13.15 -1.69
N SER A 90 5.63 -13.63 -1.54
CA SER A 90 6.38 -13.51 -0.27
C SER A 90 6.67 -12.07 0.11
N ASP A 91 7.01 -11.21 -0.83
CA ASP A 91 7.31 -9.80 -0.57
C ASP A 91 6.09 -9.02 -0.06
N HIS A 92 4.86 -9.43 -0.40
CA HIS A 92 3.61 -8.88 0.12
C HIS A 92 3.17 -9.49 1.46
N THR A 93 3.79 -10.60 1.90
CA THR A 93 3.30 -11.37 3.06
C THR A 93 4.34 -11.67 4.13
N LEU A 94 5.65 -11.47 3.89
CA LEU A 94 6.71 -11.76 4.87
C LEU A 94 6.59 -10.96 6.18
N GLY A 95 5.95 -9.80 6.18
CA GLY A 95 5.68 -9.01 7.37
C GLY A 95 4.44 -9.44 8.16
N VAL A 96 3.67 -10.45 7.72
CA VAL A 96 2.48 -10.92 8.46
C VAL A 96 2.87 -11.37 9.86
N ALA A 97 3.94 -12.16 10.01
CA ALA A 97 4.43 -12.58 11.32
C ALA A 97 4.80 -11.38 12.21
N ASP A 98 5.47 -10.37 11.64
CA ASP A 98 5.86 -9.15 12.36
C ASP A 98 4.63 -8.37 12.86
N VAL A 99 3.61 -8.20 12.01
CA VAL A 99 2.35 -7.52 12.38
C VAL A 99 1.55 -8.30 13.43
N LEU A 100 1.59 -9.62 13.42
CA LEU A 100 0.90 -10.42 14.42
C LEU A 100 1.60 -10.37 15.78
N LEU A 101 2.92 -10.44 15.81
CA LEU A 101 3.69 -10.69 17.02
C LEU A 101 4.29 -9.43 17.64
N THR A 102 4.91 -8.54 16.87
CA THR A 102 5.58 -7.35 17.44
C THR A 102 4.59 -6.40 18.13
N PRO A 103 3.45 -6.02 17.55
CA PRO A 103 2.45 -5.20 18.24
C PRO A 103 1.85 -5.88 19.48
N TRP A 104 1.71 -7.21 19.47
CA TRP A 104 1.29 -7.97 20.64
C TRP A 104 2.29 -7.88 21.79
N VAL A 105 3.56 -8.06 21.51
CA VAL A 105 4.64 -7.89 22.50
C VAL A 105 4.66 -6.46 23.05
N MET A 106 4.32 -5.47 22.23
CA MET A 106 4.19 -4.06 22.64
C MET A 106 2.89 -3.77 23.43
N GLY A 107 1.95 -4.73 23.51
CA GLY A 107 0.74 -4.59 24.33
C GLY A 107 -0.59 -4.54 23.59
N ARG A 108 -0.64 -4.75 22.27
CA ARG A 108 -1.90 -4.92 21.55
C ARG A 108 -2.71 -6.05 22.19
N LYS A 109 -3.99 -5.80 22.49
CA LYS A 109 -4.86 -6.75 23.21
C LYS A 109 -5.87 -7.44 22.30
N GLU A 110 -6.22 -6.83 21.18
CA GLU A 110 -7.19 -7.34 20.22
C GLU A 110 -6.49 -8.22 19.15
N PRO A 111 -7.19 -9.24 18.63
CA PRO A 111 -6.74 -9.96 17.45
C PRO A 111 -6.53 -9.02 16.25
N PHE A 112 -5.70 -9.44 15.30
CA PHE A 112 -5.53 -8.76 14.03
C PHE A 112 -6.55 -9.31 13.02
N GLU A 113 -7.28 -8.44 12.33
CA GLU A 113 -8.17 -8.83 11.23
C GLU A 113 -7.38 -8.84 9.92
N LEU A 114 -7.39 -9.96 9.20
CA LEU A 114 -6.65 -10.14 7.96
C LEU A 114 -7.57 -10.63 6.85
N TYR A 115 -7.65 -9.86 5.77
CA TYR A 115 -8.43 -10.17 4.58
C TYR A 115 -7.51 -10.42 3.40
N GLY A 116 -7.79 -11.43 2.56
CA GLY A 116 -6.97 -11.68 1.38
C GLY A 116 -7.50 -12.83 0.52
N PRO A 117 -6.83 -13.16 -0.59
CA PRO A 117 -7.25 -14.24 -1.46
C PRO A 117 -7.23 -15.60 -0.76
N PRO A 118 -7.89 -16.62 -1.33
CA PRO A 118 -7.83 -17.98 -0.81
C PRO A 118 -6.41 -18.45 -0.51
N GLY A 119 -6.23 -18.95 0.72
CA GLY A 119 -4.92 -19.30 1.30
C GLY A 119 -4.44 -18.36 2.40
N THR A 120 -5.04 -17.17 2.54
CA THR A 120 -4.72 -16.19 3.60
C THR A 120 -4.91 -16.77 5.00
N ARG A 121 -6.02 -17.47 5.25
CA ARG A 121 -6.28 -18.16 6.51
C ARG A 121 -5.21 -19.19 6.82
N ALA A 122 -4.91 -20.05 5.86
CA ALA A 122 -3.90 -21.10 6.03
C ALA A 122 -2.49 -20.53 6.27
N LEU A 123 -2.13 -19.41 5.61
CA LEU A 123 -0.88 -18.69 5.83
C LEU A 123 -0.80 -18.21 7.30
N ALA A 124 -1.81 -17.51 7.78
CA ALA A 124 -1.86 -16.96 9.12
C ALA A 124 -1.80 -18.05 10.21
N GLU A 125 -2.56 -19.13 10.06
CA GLU A 125 -2.55 -20.27 10.99
C GLU A 125 -1.17 -20.95 11.07
N ARG A 126 -0.51 -21.14 9.91
CA ARG A 126 0.84 -21.74 9.87
C ARG A 126 1.90 -20.85 10.47
N ILE A 127 1.80 -19.53 10.30
CA ILE A 127 2.67 -18.56 10.96
C ILE A 127 2.54 -18.68 12.48
N LEU A 128 1.33 -18.67 13.03
CA LEU A 128 1.13 -18.83 14.47
C LEU A 128 1.65 -20.17 15.00
N THR A 129 1.48 -21.24 14.22
CA THR A 129 2.05 -22.56 14.56
C THR A 129 3.57 -22.52 14.58
N ALA A 130 4.21 -21.86 13.63
CA ALA A 130 5.67 -21.72 13.58
C ALA A 130 6.23 -20.95 14.79
N TYR A 131 5.47 -20.01 15.35
CA TYR A 131 5.86 -19.22 16.53
C TYR A 131 5.27 -19.75 17.85
N GLU A 132 4.74 -20.96 17.88
CA GLU A 132 4.10 -21.55 19.07
C GLU A 132 5.00 -21.53 20.30
N VAL A 133 6.29 -21.78 20.14
CA VAL A 133 7.29 -21.79 21.23
C VAL A 133 7.40 -20.41 21.88
N ASP A 134 7.55 -19.35 21.06
CA ASP A 134 7.64 -17.97 21.54
C ASP A 134 6.32 -17.53 22.22
N ILE A 135 5.19 -17.81 21.59
CA ILE A 135 3.85 -17.50 22.13
C ILE A 135 3.63 -18.16 23.50
N LYS A 136 3.95 -19.45 23.62
CA LYS A 136 3.84 -20.18 24.90
C LYS A 136 4.78 -19.63 25.97
N ASN A 137 6.02 -19.32 25.60
CA ASN A 137 6.98 -18.74 26.52
C ASN A 137 6.51 -17.39 27.08
N ARG A 138 6.07 -16.47 26.21
CA ARG A 138 5.61 -15.13 26.63
C ARG A 138 4.29 -15.15 27.40
N THR A 139 3.35 -16.05 27.04
CA THR A 139 2.05 -16.12 27.74
C THR A 139 2.11 -16.83 29.07
N ASN A 140 2.96 -17.83 29.23
CA ASN A 140 3.05 -18.67 30.43
C ASN A 140 4.29 -18.38 31.29
N GLY A 141 5.28 -17.67 30.75
CA GLY A 141 6.49 -17.27 31.43
C GLY A 141 6.35 -15.96 32.20
N PRO A 142 7.46 -15.41 32.72
CA PRO A 142 7.45 -14.21 33.59
C PRO A 142 6.91 -12.94 32.92
N GLU A 143 6.88 -12.86 31.60
CA GLU A 143 6.38 -11.71 30.84
C GLU A 143 4.85 -11.55 30.96
N HIS A 144 4.14 -12.68 31.16
CA HIS A 144 2.68 -12.72 31.30
C HIS A 144 1.92 -11.98 30.19
N SER A 145 2.40 -12.05 28.94
CA SER A 145 1.77 -11.40 27.80
C SER A 145 0.32 -11.85 27.64
N ASN A 146 -0.54 -10.92 27.19
CA ASN A 146 -1.94 -11.21 27.02
C ASN A 146 -2.19 -12.35 25.99
N ARG A 147 -3.30 -13.08 26.14
CA ARG A 147 -3.60 -14.28 25.36
C ARG A 147 -4.42 -14.01 24.08
N ASN A 148 -4.57 -12.76 23.67
CA ASN A 148 -5.41 -12.40 22.53
C ASN A 148 -4.65 -11.63 21.44
N GLY A 149 -3.77 -10.70 21.79
CA GLY A 149 -3.16 -9.77 20.83
C GLY A 149 -2.30 -10.39 19.73
N TYR A 150 -1.85 -11.64 19.88
CA TYR A 150 -1.16 -12.38 18.82
C TYR A 150 -2.11 -13.11 17.86
N LYS A 151 -3.39 -13.27 18.24
CA LYS A 151 -4.37 -13.98 17.43
C LYS A 151 -4.67 -13.20 16.15
N VAL A 152 -5.13 -13.94 15.17
CA VAL A 152 -5.58 -13.39 13.89
C VAL A 152 -6.95 -13.93 13.55
N ASP A 153 -7.84 -13.04 13.11
CA ASP A 153 -9.10 -13.40 12.46
C ASP A 153 -8.90 -13.22 10.95
N ALA A 154 -8.58 -14.33 10.29
CA ALA A 154 -8.17 -14.34 8.89
C ALA A 154 -9.33 -14.81 7.98
N HIS A 155 -9.53 -14.06 6.88
CA HIS A 155 -10.64 -14.24 5.95
C HIS A 155 -10.13 -14.47 4.54
N ASP A 156 -10.44 -15.65 3.97
CA ASP A 156 -10.33 -15.88 2.54
C ASP A 156 -11.51 -15.20 1.84
N ILE A 157 -11.24 -14.13 1.09
CA ILE A 157 -12.27 -13.29 0.47
C ILE A 157 -12.50 -13.64 -1.01
N LYS A 158 -13.57 -13.06 -1.55
CA LYS A 158 -13.89 -13.01 -2.98
C LYS A 158 -14.12 -11.56 -3.40
N PRO A 159 -14.03 -11.24 -4.71
CA PRO A 159 -14.40 -9.89 -5.19
C PRO A 159 -15.78 -9.44 -4.71
N GLY A 160 -15.88 -8.16 -4.34
CA GLY A 160 -17.08 -7.52 -3.79
C GLY A 160 -16.76 -6.68 -2.56
N LEU A 161 -17.78 -6.28 -1.79
CA LEU A 161 -17.61 -5.60 -0.51
C LEU A 161 -17.05 -6.62 0.51
N VAL A 162 -15.83 -6.39 0.99
CA VAL A 162 -15.11 -7.34 1.88
C VAL A 162 -14.98 -6.84 3.31
N TYR A 163 -15.05 -5.53 3.50
CA TYR A 163 -15.00 -4.91 4.82
C TYR A 163 -15.80 -3.62 4.83
N LYS A 164 -16.43 -3.33 5.96
CA LYS A 164 -17.12 -2.05 6.18
C LYS A 164 -17.19 -1.74 7.66
N ASP A 165 -16.82 -0.51 8.02
CA ASP A 165 -17.04 0.06 9.33
C ASP A 165 -17.58 1.51 9.21
N ARG A 166 -17.46 2.30 10.29
CA ARG A 166 -17.89 3.71 10.30
C ARG A 166 -17.01 4.64 9.47
N ASN A 167 -15.77 4.23 9.16
CA ASN A 167 -14.76 5.05 8.49
C ASN A 167 -14.63 4.71 7.01
N VAL A 168 -14.78 3.43 6.63
CA VAL A 168 -14.51 2.97 5.27
C VAL A 168 -15.49 1.89 4.81
N ALA A 169 -15.68 1.82 3.50
CA ALA A 169 -16.15 0.63 2.80
C ALA A 169 -15.03 0.15 1.87
N VAL A 170 -14.61 -1.12 1.99
CA VAL A 170 -13.53 -1.69 1.19
C VAL A 170 -14.09 -2.74 0.26
N LYS A 171 -13.88 -2.53 -1.04
CA LYS A 171 -14.25 -3.46 -2.11
C LYS A 171 -12.98 -4.07 -2.69
N ALA A 172 -12.91 -5.39 -2.74
CA ALA A 172 -11.92 -6.11 -3.52
C ALA A 172 -12.42 -6.34 -4.94
N PHE A 173 -11.53 -6.28 -5.92
CA PHE A 173 -11.82 -6.63 -7.31
C PHE A 173 -10.67 -7.45 -7.89
N ALA A 174 -10.98 -8.41 -8.76
CA ALA A 174 -9.97 -9.28 -9.33
C ALA A 174 -9.06 -8.52 -10.31
N VAL A 175 -7.77 -8.78 -10.22
CA VAL A 175 -6.77 -8.30 -11.19
C VAL A 175 -5.94 -9.49 -11.69
N PRO A 176 -5.47 -9.47 -12.95
CA PRO A 176 -4.69 -10.58 -13.50
C PRO A 176 -3.21 -10.44 -13.11
N HIS A 177 -2.67 -11.47 -12.44
CA HIS A 177 -1.27 -11.54 -12.02
C HIS A 177 -0.74 -12.98 -12.21
N GLY A 178 -0.39 -13.34 -13.42
CA GLY A 178 -0.03 -14.72 -13.78
C GLY A 178 -1.15 -15.70 -13.41
N ASP A 179 -0.77 -16.79 -12.74
CA ASP A 179 -1.69 -17.84 -12.27
C ASP A 179 -2.19 -17.63 -10.83
N LEU A 180 -1.78 -16.52 -10.17
CA LEU A 180 -2.19 -16.23 -8.81
C LEU A 180 -3.55 -15.55 -8.76
N GLN A 181 -4.31 -15.87 -7.71
CA GLN A 181 -5.46 -15.03 -7.37
C GLN A 181 -4.94 -13.74 -6.75
N ALA A 182 -5.21 -12.63 -7.43
CA ALA A 182 -4.80 -11.30 -7.02
C ALA A 182 -5.97 -10.33 -7.05
N TYR A 183 -5.95 -9.38 -6.12
CA TYR A 183 -6.99 -8.38 -5.95
C TYR A 183 -6.39 -6.98 -5.89
N GLY A 184 -7.06 -6.04 -6.57
CA GLY A 184 -6.98 -4.63 -6.23
C GLY A 184 -8.04 -4.30 -5.17
N TYR A 185 -7.83 -3.19 -4.46
CA TYR A 185 -8.76 -2.70 -3.45
C TYR A 185 -9.22 -1.28 -3.76
N ARG A 186 -10.52 -1.04 -3.59
CA ARG A 186 -11.13 0.28 -3.60
C ARG A 186 -11.61 0.61 -2.19
N PHE A 187 -11.08 1.70 -1.62
CA PHE A 187 -11.47 2.28 -0.35
C PHE A 187 -12.37 3.49 -0.61
N GLU A 188 -13.56 3.47 -0.06
CA GLU A 188 -14.47 4.61 -0.01
C GLU A 188 -14.45 5.14 1.41
N THR A 189 -13.95 6.35 1.59
CA THR A 189 -13.85 7.07 2.87
C THR A 189 -14.77 8.30 2.85
N PRO A 190 -14.97 9.02 3.96
CA PRO A 190 -15.83 10.20 3.99
C PRO A 190 -15.43 11.33 3.03
N ASP A 191 -14.14 11.44 2.69
CA ASP A 191 -13.56 12.54 1.92
C ASP A 191 -12.77 12.12 0.69
N ARG A 192 -12.49 10.83 0.49
CA ARG A 192 -11.68 10.33 -0.64
C ARG A 192 -12.10 8.95 -1.11
N THR A 193 -11.85 8.70 -2.38
CA THR A 193 -11.84 7.37 -2.98
C THR A 193 -10.41 7.00 -3.35
N ILE A 194 -9.89 5.91 -2.80
CA ILE A 194 -8.54 5.43 -3.05
C ILE A 194 -8.62 4.05 -3.71
N VAL A 195 -7.86 3.85 -4.78
CA VAL A 195 -7.70 2.55 -5.45
C VAL A 195 -6.25 2.12 -5.36
N ILE A 196 -6.03 0.87 -4.98
CA ILE A 196 -4.70 0.24 -4.90
C ILE A 196 -4.74 -0.97 -5.84
N SER A 197 -3.83 -1.01 -6.81
CA SER A 197 -3.81 -2.05 -7.83
C SER A 197 -3.41 -3.43 -7.30
N GLY A 198 -2.52 -3.48 -6.29
CA GLY A 198 -1.67 -4.65 -6.10
C GLY A 198 -0.79 -4.87 -7.32
N ASP A 199 -0.19 -6.05 -7.46
CA ASP A 199 0.55 -6.42 -8.65
C ASP A 199 -0.40 -6.93 -9.74
N THR A 200 -0.24 -6.42 -10.95
CA THR A 200 -1.15 -6.74 -12.05
C THR A 200 -0.55 -6.44 -13.42
N LYS A 201 -0.84 -7.27 -14.41
CA LYS A 201 -0.72 -6.80 -15.78
C LYS A 201 -1.87 -5.82 -16.11
N PRO A 202 -1.84 -5.10 -17.22
CA PRO A 202 -2.88 -4.14 -17.58
C PRO A 202 -4.28 -4.71 -17.42
N SER A 203 -5.15 -3.99 -16.69
CA SER A 203 -6.49 -4.45 -16.33
C SER A 203 -7.54 -3.36 -16.46
N GLU A 204 -8.62 -3.64 -17.17
CA GLU A 204 -9.77 -2.75 -17.27
C GLU A 204 -10.48 -2.62 -15.90
N ALA A 205 -10.35 -3.61 -15.03
CA ALA A 205 -10.90 -3.53 -13.67
C ALA A 205 -10.33 -2.36 -12.86
N ILE A 206 -9.07 -1.94 -13.11
CA ILE A 206 -8.50 -0.72 -12.51
C ILE A 206 -9.27 0.52 -12.98
N VAL A 207 -9.54 0.62 -14.30
CA VAL A 207 -10.29 1.74 -14.89
C VAL A 207 -11.68 1.83 -14.29
N GLU A 208 -12.40 0.70 -14.24
CA GLU A 208 -13.77 0.60 -13.72
C GLU A 208 -13.86 0.96 -12.23
N ASN A 209 -12.90 0.49 -11.42
CA ASN A 209 -12.92 0.73 -9.98
C ASN A 209 -12.32 2.09 -9.58
N CYS A 210 -11.43 2.68 -10.37
CA CYS A 210 -10.98 4.06 -10.15
C CYS A 210 -12.03 5.07 -10.64
N HIS A 211 -12.33 5.11 -11.94
CA HIS A 211 -13.36 5.96 -12.55
C HIS A 211 -13.45 7.37 -11.93
N GLY A 212 -12.32 8.09 -11.95
CA GLY A 212 -12.19 9.41 -11.31
C GLY A 212 -11.88 9.37 -9.81
N CYS A 213 -11.30 8.28 -9.29
CA CYS A 213 -10.86 8.18 -7.90
C CYS A 213 -9.88 9.31 -7.55
N ASP A 214 -9.85 9.71 -6.27
CA ASP A 214 -8.96 10.78 -5.81
C ASP A 214 -7.49 10.35 -5.86
N VAL A 215 -7.20 9.07 -5.52
CA VAL A 215 -5.86 8.50 -5.53
C VAL A 215 -5.88 7.12 -6.16
N LEU A 216 -4.98 6.89 -7.12
CA LEU A 216 -4.63 5.57 -7.65
C LEU A 216 -3.19 5.26 -7.26
N VAL A 217 -2.98 4.21 -6.45
CA VAL A 217 -1.67 3.64 -6.14
C VAL A 217 -1.47 2.44 -7.05
N HIS A 218 -0.43 2.45 -7.90
CA HIS A 218 -0.25 1.41 -8.91
C HIS A 218 1.22 0.98 -9.02
N GLU A 219 1.44 -0.32 -9.21
CA GLU A 219 2.75 -0.89 -9.55
C GLU A 219 3.17 -0.51 -10.97
N VAL A 220 4.46 -0.55 -11.27
CA VAL A 220 4.94 -0.21 -12.61
C VAL A 220 6.36 -0.67 -12.88
N TYR A 221 6.65 -1.07 -14.13
CA TYR A 221 8.01 -1.16 -14.65
C TYR A 221 8.25 -0.19 -15.81
N THR A 222 9.51 0.18 -16.04
CA THR A 222 9.88 1.09 -17.14
C THR A 222 9.91 0.36 -18.50
N GLN A 223 9.41 1.00 -19.54
CA GLN A 223 9.49 0.46 -20.90
C GLN A 223 10.97 0.34 -21.37
N ALA A 224 11.83 1.26 -20.93
CA ALA A 224 13.25 1.21 -21.25
C ALA A 224 13.90 -0.08 -20.73
N SER A 225 13.66 -0.45 -19.46
CA SER A 225 14.18 -1.69 -18.88
C SER A 225 13.60 -2.95 -19.55
N PHE A 226 12.34 -2.90 -20.02
CA PHE A 226 11.73 -4.00 -20.77
C PHE A 226 12.49 -4.33 -22.06
N ASN A 227 13.02 -3.33 -22.72
CA ASN A 227 13.74 -3.52 -23.97
C ASN A 227 15.11 -4.22 -23.80
N LEU A 228 15.68 -4.15 -22.60
CA LEU A 228 17.01 -4.69 -22.28
C LEU A 228 17.02 -6.15 -21.82
N VAL A 229 15.86 -6.72 -21.48
CA VAL A 229 15.81 -8.07 -20.91
C VAL A 229 15.56 -9.14 -21.96
N SER A 230 15.83 -10.41 -21.58
CA SER A 230 15.62 -11.58 -22.43
C SER A 230 14.14 -11.80 -22.77
N SER A 231 13.89 -12.68 -23.74
CA SER A 231 12.52 -13.07 -24.14
C SER A 231 11.71 -13.66 -22.99
N GLU A 232 12.34 -14.45 -22.12
CA GLU A 232 11.70 -15.07 -20.95
C GLU A 232 11.26 -13.99 -19.95
N TRP A 233 12.10 -13.02 -19.66
CA TRP A 233 11.75 -11.92 -18.78
C TRP A 233 10.69 -10.98 -19.39
N LYS A 234 10.69 -10.80 -20.70
CA LYS A 234 9.60 -10.08 -21.39
C LYS A 234 8.27 -10.80 -21.24
N GLN A 235 8.24 -12.12 -21.45
CA GLN A 235 7.03 -12.93 -21.25
C GLN A 235 6.53 -12.86 -19.81
N TYR A 236 7.45 -12.98 -18.84
CA TYR A 236 7.12 -12.82 -17.42
C TYR A 236 6.45 -11.46 -17.13
N ARG A 237 7.09 -10.35 -17.53
CA ARG A 237 6.53 -9.02 -17.29
C ARG A 237 5.15 -8.83 -17.91
N LEU A 238 4.96 -9.28 -19.15
CA LEU A 238 3.64 -9.19 -19.82
C LEU A 238 2.55 -10.03 -19.16
N ALA A 239 2.93 -11.06 -18.41
CA ALA A 239 1.97 -11.92 -17.69
C ALA A 239 1.65 -11.40 -16.28
N TYR A 240 2.56 -10.63 -15.67
CA TYR A 240 2.50 -10.31 -14.24
C TYR A 240 2.40 -8.82 -13.92
N HIS A 241 2.97 -7.93 -14.75
CA HIS A 241 3.17 -6.52 -14.40
C HIS A 241 2.73 -5.55 -15.49
N THR A 242 2.63 -4.28 -15.13
CA THR A 242 2.20 -3.19 -16.02
C THR A 242 3.38 -2.28 -16.38
N SER A 243 3.59 -2.02 -17.68
CA SER A 243 4.59 -1.06 -18.14
C SER A 243 4.14 0.39 -17.91
N SER A 244 5.09 1.32 -17.86
CA SER A 244 4.86 2.76 -17.81
C SER A 244 3.92 3.25 -18.94
N LYS A 245 4.08 2.70 -20.15
CA LYS A 245 3.24 3.03 -21.29
C LYS A 245 1.79 2.58 -21.06
N GLU A 246 1.59 1.32 -20.70
CA GLU A 246 0.26 0.76 -20.46
C GLU A 246 -0.43 1.41 -19.25
N LEU A 247 0.34 1.74 -18.20
CA LEU A 247 -0.18 2.48 -17.05
C LEU A 247 -0.63 3.89 -17.46
N GLY A 248 0.08 4.55 -18.38
CA GLY A 248 -0.35 5.83 -18.94
C GLY A 248 -1.70 5.75 -19.65
N GLU A 249 -1.95 4.66 -20.39
CA GLU A 249 -3.25 4.40 -21.05
C GLU A 249 -4.36 4.13 -20.01
N ILE A 250 -4.08 3.31 -18.98
CA ILE A 250 -5.00 3.04 -17.88
C ILE A 250 -5.35 4.34 -17.15
N ALA A 251 -4.35 5.14 -16.76
CA ALA A 251 -4.55 6.39 -16.03
C ALA A 251 -5.35 7.43 -16.85
N THR A 252 -5.13 7.46 -18.18
CA THR A 252 -5.89 8.33 -19.08
C THR A 252 -7.37 7.97 -19.12
N LYS A 253 -7.71 6.69 -19.07
CA LYS A 253 -9.10 6.21 -19.00
C LYS A 253 -9.69 6.38 -17.59
N ALA A 254 -8.93 5.98 -16.56
CA ALA A 254 -9.35 5.98 -15.16
C ALA A 254 -9.47 7.39 -14.56
N LYS A 255 -8.70 8.37 -15.06
CA LYS A 255 -8.68 9.78 -14.64
C LYS A 255 -8.54 9.98 -13.12
N PRO A 256 -7.52 9.38 -12.46
CA PRO A 256 -7.30 9.63 -11.05
C PRO A 256 -6.94 11.10 -10.79
N GLY A 257 -7.32 11.62 -9.61
CA GLY A 257 -6.88 12.93 -9.15
C GLY A 257 -5.36 12.98 -8.91
N LEU A 258 -4.78 11.87 -8.42
CA LEU A 258 -3.35 11.64 -8.25
C LEU A 258 -3.01 10.17 -8.55
N LEU A 259 -2.01 9.94 -9.40
CA LEU A 259 -1.39 8.64 -9.62
C LEU A 259 -0.10 8.54 -8.81
N ILE A 260 0.01 7.55 -7.94
CA ILE A 260 1.21 7.25 -7.16
C ILE A 260 1.82 5.95 -7.68
N LEU A 261 3.07 6.03 -8.13
CA LEU A 261 3.84 4.89 -8.63
C LEU A 261 4.55 4.20 -7.47
N THR A 262 4.25 2.92 -7.26
CA THR A 262 4.87 2.09 -6.21
C THR A 262 5.36 0.77 -6.80
N HIS A 263 5.96 -0.10 -5.97
CA HIS A 263 6.40 -1.43 -6.40
C HIS A 263 7.08 -1.40 -7.78
N ARG A 264 8.10 -0.54 -7.89
CA ARG A 264 8.80 -0.25 -9.15
C ARG A 264 9.76 -1.39 -9.49
N ALA A 265 9.21 -2.54 -9.86
CA ALA A 265 9.95 -3.75 -10.17
C ALA A 265 10.38 -3.74 -11.65
N ASN A 266 11.65 -4.00 -11.91
CA ASN A 266 12.16 -4.20 -13.25
C ASN A 266 12.77 -5.61 -13.40
N PRO A 267 11.97 -6.70 -13.31
CA PRO A 267 12.48 -8.07 -13.31
C PRO A 267 13.36 -8.35 -14.54
N GLY A 268 14.46 -9.06 -14.32
CA GLY A 268 15.49 -9.27 -15.32
C GLY A 268 16.59 -8.21 -15.27
N CYS A 269 16.26 -6.94 -15.30
CA CYS A 269 17.20 -5.83 -15.08
C CYS A 269 17.66 -5.76 -13.61
N ASP A 270 16.75 -5.90 -12.69
CA ASP A 270 17.06 -5.89 -11.25
C ASP A 270 17.99 -7.04 -10.85
N GLN A 271 17.90 -8.20 -11.51
CA GLN A 271 18.82 -9.32 -11.30
C GLN A 271 20.15 -9.11 -12.02
N ALA A 272 20.14 -8.55 -13.24
CA ALA A 272 21.33 -8.33 -14.04
C ALA A 272 22.26 -7.25 -13.44
N ARG A 273 21.67 -6.21 -12.83
CA ARG A 273 22.39 -5.10 -12.16
C ARG A 273 23.43 -4.39 -13.02
N THR A 274 23.28 -4.43 -14.35
CA THR A 274 24.14 -3.67 -15.27
C THR A 274 23.87 -2.17 -15.16
N GLU A 275 24.81 -1.34 -15.64
CA GLU A 275 24.63 0.11 -15.63
C GLU A 275 23.43 0.53 -16.49
N ASP A 276 23.35 -0.03 -17.71
CA ASP A 276 22.21 0.21 -18.61
C ASP A 276 20.85 -0.15 -17.95
N CYS A 277 20.82 -1.25 -17.22
CA CYS A 277 19.61 -1.67 -16.48
C CYS A 277 19.26 -0.72 -15.32
N ARG A 278 20.28 -0.21 -14.59
CA ARG A 278 20.04 0.77 -13.53
C ARG A 278 19.53 2.09 -14.07
N GLU A 279 20.14 2.58 -15.18
CA GLU A 279 19.67 3.79 -15.83
C GLU A 279 18.26 3.62 -16.39
N ALA A 280 18.02 2.54 -17.14
CA ALA A 280 16.71 2.24 -17.72
C ALA A 280 15.60 2.03 -16.67
N GLY A 281 15.92 1.51 -15.48
CA GLY A 281 15.01 1.32 -14.35
C GLY A 281 14.95 2.50 -13.36
N SER A 282 15.67 3.59 -13.64
CA SER A 282 15.76 4.74 -12.74
C SER A 282 14.41 5.46 -12.58
N GLU A 283 14.27 6.18 -11.48
CA GLU A 283 13.09 7.01 -11.23
C GLU A 283 12.94 8.14 -12.26
N GLU A 284 14.06 8.73 -12.65
CA GLU A 284 14.09 9.77 -13.69
C GLU A 284 13.53 9.23 -15.01
N GLN A 285 14.00 8.05 -15.45
CA GLN A 285 13.50 7.39 -16.65
C GLN A 285 12.02 7.04 -16.53
N LEU A 286 11.59 6.50 -15.39
CA LEU A 286 10.18 6.18 -15.13
C LEU A 286 9.28 7.42 -15.24
N LEU A 287 9.64 8.50 -14.55
CA LEU A 287 8.85 9.74 -14.58
C LEU A 287 8.82 10.37 -15.97
N LYS A 288 9.92 10.29 -16.73
CA LYS A 288 9.96 10.73 -18.12
C LYS A 288 8.94 9.96 -18.96
N GLU A 289 8.97 8.63 -18.92
CA GLU A 289 8.02 7.77 -19.65
C GLU A 289 6.57 8.04 -19.24
N MET A 290 6.33 8.18 -17.94
CA MET A 290 4.99 8.49 -17.44
C MET A 290 4.47 9.85 -17.90
N HIS A 291 5.29 10.92 -17.91
CA HIS A 291 4.89 12.23 -18.41
C HIS A 291 4.65 12.26 -19.93
N GLU A 292 5.32 11.37 -20.67
CA GLU A 292 5.04 11.17 -22.10
C GLU A 292 3.68 10.49 -22.30
N ALA A 293 3.36 9.46 -21.49
CA ALA A 293 2.19 8.61 -21.63
C ALA A 293 0.92 9.17 -20.95
N TYR A 294 1.06 9.98 -19.89
CA TYR A 294 -0.05 10.51 -19.09
C TYR A 294 0.11 11.99 -18.76
N LYS A 295 -0.96 12.77 -18.92
CA LYS A 295 -0.95 14.24 -18.72
C LYS A 295 -1.55 14.70 -17.37
N GLY A 296 -2.01 13.76 -16.54
CA GLY A 296 -2.49 14.04 -15.19
C GLY A 296 -1.37 14.14 -14.16
N LYS A 297 -1.75 14.27 -12.90
CA LYS A 297 -0.79 14.32 -11.79
C LYS A 297 -0.23 12.93 -11.52
N VAL A 298 1.09 12.78 -11.57
CA VAL A 298 1.80 11.53 -11.28
C VAL A 298 3.03 11.81 -10.42
N VAL A 299 3.28 10.92 -9.45
CA VAL A 299 4.44 10.99 -8.57
C VAL A 299 5.04 9.59 -8.40
N ALA A 300 6.35 9.51 -8.25
CA ALA A 300 7.02 8.31 -7.78
C ALA A 300 6.92 8.28 -6.24
N GLY A 301 6.31 7.24 -5.69
CA GLY A 301 6.18 7.08 -4.25
C GLY A 301 7.46 6.56 -3.59
N HIS A 302 7.74 7.06 -2.38
CA HIS A 302 8.84 6.61 -1.54
C HIS A 302 8.32 6.16 -0.18
N ASP A 303 9.13 5.36 0.52
CA ASP A 303 8.81 4.96 1.88
C ASP A 303 8.61 6.19 2.78
N LEU A 304 7.51 6.18 3.53
CA LEU A 304 7.08 7.22 4.45
C LEU A 304 6.57 8.51 3.79
N ASP A 305 6.27 8.50 2.50
CA ASP A 305 5.49 9.58 1.88
C ASP A 305 4.04 9.56 2.36
N ILE A 306 3.47 10.76 2.50
CA ILE A 306 2.10 10.99 2.99
C ILE A 306 1.35 11.86 1.97
N TYR A 307 0.17 11.40 1.54
CA TYR A 307 -0.66 12.07 0.56
C TYR A 307 -2.07 12.34 1.07
#